data_6a3c172aed8a8ea0dd63ffd1ec06dc4e
#
_entry.id   6a3c172aed8a8ea0dd63ffd1ec06dc4e
#
_cell.length_a   1.000
_cell.length_b   1.000
_cell.length_c   1.000
_cell.angle_alpha   90.00
_cell.angle_beta   90.00
_cell.angle_gamma   90.00
#
_symmetry.space_group_name_H-M   'P 1'
#
loop_
_entity.id
_entity.type
_entity.pdbx_description
1 polymer ?
#
loop_
_entity_poly.entity_id
_entity_poly.type
_entity_poly.pdbx_seq_one_letter_code
_entity_poly.pdbx_strand_id
1 'polypeptide(L)'
;MELPIVNSKSKSLKVPDSLFNQEVNDNLINQLINSYIDNGHQGTKAQKNRSQVSGGGKKPWRQKGTGRARAGTSRSPIWRGGGVTFAARSKSSNPKKINKKMYKVAMKSILSSLAKNNKISISQGIEVGTTKTKEMVSLLKKIDFEKGLLIFKELNENLILASRNIPNIEVIEIKSLNPISLLKHETILISEDCFKELEELYS
;
A
#
# COMPACT_ATOMS: atom_id res chain seq x y z
N MET A 1 18.90 -2.30 19.79
CA MET A 1 19.55 -1.85 18.54
C MET A 1 19.77 -0.35 18.58
N GLU A 2 20.76 0.20 17.87
CA GLU A 2 20.99 1.66 17.79
C GLU A 2 20.75 2.14 16.38
N LEU A 3 19.99 3.25 16.25
CA LEU A 3 19.73 3.89 14.96
C LEU A 3 20.43 5.26 14.89
N PRO A 4 20.94 5.67 13.72
CA PRO A 4 21.60 6.95 13.56
C PRO A 4 20.63 8.11 13.67
N ILE A 5 21.05 9.18 14.37
CA ILE A 5 20.30 10.44 14.46
C ILE A 5 20.91 11.45 13.49
N VAL A 6 20.05 12.05 12.69
CA VAL A 6 20.43 13.15 11.80
C VAL A 6 20.13 14.47 12.52
N ASN A 7 21.05 15.42 12.45
CA ASN A 7 20.98 16.74 13.10
C ASN A 7 21.09 16.78 14.62
N SER A 8 21.67 15.79 15.26
CA SER A 8 21.91 15.83 16.71
C SER A 8 23.37 15.73 17.08
N LYS A 9 23.72 16.26 18.29
CA LYS A 9 25.03 16.05 18.92
C LYS A 9 25.26 14.60 19.34
N SER A 10 24.19 13.86 19.64
CA SER A 10 24.20 12.42 19.89
C SER A 10 24.15 11.66 18.59
N LYS A 11 25.10 10.73 18.38
CA LYS A 11 25.25 9.99 17.10
C LYS A 11 24.22 8.88 16.89
N SER A 12 23.60 8.35 17.95
CA SER A 12 22.63 7.23 17.88
C SER A 12 21.61 7.29 19.00
N LEU A 13 20.45 6.71 18.76
CA LEU A 13 19.39 6.48 19.75
C LEU A 13 19.18 4.98 19.93
N LYS A 14 19.04 4.54 21.19
CA LYS A 14 18.66 3.18 21.50
C LYS A 14 17.16 2.98 21.23
N VAL A 15 16.85 2.06 20.34
CA VAL A 15 15.47 1.70 19.97
C VAL A 15 15.11 0.32 20.51
N PRO A 16 13.82 0.03 20.74
CA PRO A 16 13.38 -1.26 21.27
C PRO A 16 13.73 -2.43 20.34
N ASP A 17 14.40 -3.44 20.87
CA ASP A 17 14.74 -4.67 20.12
C ASP A 17 13.48 -5.45 19.72
N SER A 18 12.38 -5.27 20.45
CA SER A 18 11.08 -5.87 20.15
C SER A 18 10.51 -5.47 18.78
N LEU A 19 10.90 -4.30 18.25
CA LEU A 19 10.45 -3.76 16.96
C LEU A 19 11.48 -3.89 15.84
N PHE A 20 12.76 -3.68 16.14
CA PHE A 20 13.80 -3.49 15.14
C PHE A 20 14.83 -4.63 15.06
N ASN A 21 14.74 -5.61 15.96
CA ASN A 21 15.68 -6.73 15.98
C ASN A 21 14.96 -8.09 15.93
N GLN A 22 13.91 -8.17 15.13
CA GLN A 22 13.15 -9.41 14.92
C GLN A 22 13.74 -10.21 13.75
N GLU A 23 13.44 -11.52 13.73
CA GLU A 23 13.72 -12.37 12.57
C GLU A 23 12.88 -11.93 11.37
N VAL A 24 13.54 -11.82 10.21
CA VAL A 24 12.87 -11.38 8.98
C VAL A 24 12.22 -12.59 8.31
N ASN A 25 10.89 -12.49 8.11
CA ASN A 25 10.11 -13.53 7.41
C ASN A 25 9.59 -12.98 6.09
N ASP A 26 10.33 -13.23 5.00
CA ASP A 26 10.02 -12.74 3.66
C ASP A 26 8.68 -13.28 3.12
N ASN A 27 8.32 -14.52 3.46
CA ASN A 27 7.05 -15.11 3.02
C ASN A 27 5.86 -14.35 3.62
N LEU A 28 5.95 -13.99 4.90
CA LEU A 28 4.92 -13.23 5.59
C LEU A 28 4.83 -11.79 5.06
N ILE A 29 5.96 -11.17 4.78
CA ILE A 29 6.03 -9.83 4.15
C ILE A 29 5.36 -9.87 2.77
N ASN A 30 5.70 -10.85 1.93
CA ASN A 30 5.09 -11.01 0.60
C ASN A 30 3.58 -11.24 0.67
N GLN A 31 3.11 -12.06 1.62
CA GLN A 31 1.68 -12.26 1.83
C GLN A 31 0.97 -10.96 2.21
N LEU A 32 1.57 -10.16 3.09
CA LEU A 32 1.05 -8.86 3.51
C LEU A 32 0.96 -7.89 2.33
N ILE A 33 2.04 -7.74 1.55
CA ILE A 33 2.09 -6.84 0.38
C ILE A 33 1.02 -7.24 -0.65
N ASN A 34 0.95 -8.52 -1.00
CA ASN A 34 -0.03 -9.03 -1.96
C ASN A 34 -1.48 -8.76 -1.50
N SER A 35 -1.75 -8.90 -0.20
CA SER A 35 -3.06 -8.56 0.36
C SER A 35 -3.38 -7.06 0.22
N TYR A 36 -2.41 -6.19 0.49
CA TYR A 36 -2.59 -4.74 0.33
C TYR A 36 -2.82 -4.35 -1.13
N ILE A 37 -2.04 -4.89 -2.07
CA ILE A 37 -2.20 -4.64 -3.51
C ILE A 37 -3.57 -5.12 -3.99
N ASP A 38 -3.95 -6.35 -3.66
CA ASP A 38 -5.23 -6.92 -4.08
C ASP A 38 -6.43 -6.15 -3.52
N ASN A 39 -6.35 -5.71 -2.25
CA ASN A 39 -7.40 -4.93 -1.61
C ASN A 39 -7.47 -3.48 -2.13
N GLY A 40 -6.36 -2.96 -2.65
CA GLY A 40 -6.29 -1.63 -3.27
C GLY A 40 -6.93 -1.56 -4.66
N HIS A 41 -7.21 -2.69 -5.30
CA HIS A 41 -7.84 -2.70 -6.61
C HIS A 41 -9.31 -2.28 -6.54
N GLN A 42 -9.69 -1.28 -7.32
CA GLN A 42 -11.05 -0.74 -7.37
C GLN A 42 -12.11 -1.73 -7.92
N GLY A 43 -11.69 -2.76 -8.69
CA GLY A 43 -12.57 -3.82 -9.16
C GLY A 43 -13.66 -3.37 -10.14
N THR A 44 -13.40 -2.38 -10.98
CA THR A 44 -14.36 -1.77 -11.93
C THR A 44 -14.60 -2.57 -13.20
N LYS A 45 -13.83 -3.64 -13.46
CA LYS A 45 -14.00 -4.46 -14.64
C LYS A 45 -15.36 -5.16 -14.65
N ALA A 46 -16.08 -5.09 -15.78
CA ALA A 46 -17.36 -5.74 -15.96
C ALA A 46 -17.49 -6.34 -17.36
N GLN A 47 -18.14 -7.49 -17.44
CA GLN A 47 -18.48 -8.17 -18.68
C GLN A 47 -19.95 -8.56 -18.65
N LYS A 48 -20.59 -8.61 -19.80
CA LYS A 48 -21.99 -9.05 -19.92
C LYS A 48 -22.07 -10.58 -19.98
N ASN A 49 -22.86 -11.17 -19.07
CA ASN A 49 -23.25 -12.57 -19.18
C ASN A 49 -24.38 -12.73 -20.23
N ARG A 50 -24.78 -13.97 -20.53
CA ARG A 50 -25.83 -14.24 -21.52
C ARG A 50 -27.18 -13.60 -21.18
N SER A 51 -27.47 -13.30 -19.94
CA SER A 51 -28.72 -12.63 -19.54
C SER A 51 -28.70 -11.14 -19.83
N GLN A 52 -27.53 -10.53 -19.77
CA GLN A 52 -27.31 -9.08 -19.91
C GLN A 52 -27.05 -8.64 -21.38
N VAL A 53 -26.70 -9.59 -22.24
CA VAL A 53 -26.53 -9.29 -23.67
C VAL A 53 -27.90 -9.04 -24.29
N SER A 54 -28.04 -7.98 -25.11
CA SER A 54 -29.27 -7.68 -25.85
C SER A 54 -29.54 -8.72 -26.93
N GLY A 55 -30.82 -8.94 -27.26
CA GLY A 55 -31.25 -9.86 -28.30
C GLY A 55 -31.69 -11.24 -27.77
N GLY A 56 -31.86 -12.23 -28.63
CA GLY A 56 -32.03 -13.64 -28.33
C GLY A 56 -33.38 -14.08 -27.71
N GLY A 57 -34.46 -13.32 -27.83
CA GLY A 57 -35.77 -13.73 -27.34
C GLY A 57 -36.38 -14.90 -28.12
N LYS A 58 -36.02 -15.09 -29.37
CA LYS A 58 -36.52 -16.16 -30.26
C LYS A 58 -35.48 -17.27 -30.38
N LYS A 59 -35.95 -18.56 -30.37
CA LYS A 59 -35.08 -19.70 -30.61
C LYS A 59 -34.59 -19.64 -32.09
N PRO A 60 -33.29 -19.77 -32.38
CA PRO A 60 -32.74 -19.62 -33.72
C PRO A 60 -33.33 -20.58 -34.78
N TRP A 61 -33.58 -21.83 -34.41
CA TRP A 61 -34.26 -22.86 -35.23
C TRP A 61 -34.92 -23.93 -34.40
N ARG A 62 -35.74 -24.76 -35.04
CA ARG A 62 -36.43 -25.89 -34.40
C ARG A 62 -35.45 -26.92 -33.82
N GLN A 63 -35.89 -27.68 -32.83
CA GLN A 63 -35.07 -28.60 -32.03
C GLN A 63 -34.47 -29.77 -32.84
N LYS A 64 -35.17 -30.24 -33.87
CA LYS A 64 -34.80 -31.36 -34.73
C LYS A 64 -35.11 -31.04 -36.21
N GLY A 65 -34.51 -31.79 -37.16
CA GLY A 65 -34.83 -31.69 -38.59
C GLY A 65 -34.20 -30.50 -39.33
N THR A 66 -33.09 -29.90 -38.83
CA THR A 66 -32.40 -28.80 -39.50
C THR A 66 -30.97 -29.14 -39.92
N GLY A 67 -30.49 -30.34 -39.59
CA GLY A 67 -29.08 -30.72 -39.84
C GLY A 67 -28.02 -29.88 -39.06
N ARG A 68 -28.44 -28.93 -38.23
CA ARG A 68 -27.58 -28.03 -37.44
C ARG A 68 -27.50 -28.47 -36.00
N ALA A 69 -26.42 -28.05 -35.29
CA ALA A 69 -26.32 -28.22 -33.84
C ALA A 69 -27.49 -27.52 -33.11
N ARG A 70 -28.00 -28.12 -32.05
CA ARG A 70 -29.09 -27.56 -31.27
C ARG A 70 -28.71 -26.21 -30.64
N ALA A 71 -29.52 -25.19 -30.83
CA ALA A 71 -29.30 -23.87 -30.26
C ALA A 71 -30.58 -23.35 -29.56
N GLY A 72 -30.47 -22.91 -28.32
CA GLY A 72 -31.58 -22.31 -27.55
C GLY A 72 -31.65 -20.79 -27.70
N THR A 73 -30.52 -20.15 -27.84
CA THR A 73 -30.40 -18.68 -27.95
C THR A 73 -29.13 -18.27 -28.67
N SER A 74 -29.18 -17.16 -29.40
CA SER A 74 -28.00 -16.53 -30.03
C SER A 74 -27.08 -15.83 -29.03
N ARG A 75 -27.52 -15.64 -27.79
CA ARG A 75 -26.71 -15.04 -26.69
C ARG A 75 -25.78 -16.04 -26.01
N SER A 76 -25.79 -17.32 -26.41
CA SER A 76 -24.95 -18.35 -25.80
C SER A 76 -23.47 -17.99 -25.91
N PRO A 77 -22.62 -18.33 -24.94
CA PRO A 77 -21.17 -18.07 -24.99
C PRO A 77 -20.43 -18.67 -26.19
N ILE A 78 -20.99 -19.71 -26.78
CA ILE A 78 -20.45 -20.36 -28.00
C ILE A 78 -20.66 -19.55 -29.29
N TRP A 79 -21.49 -18.51 -29.23
CA TRP A 79 -21.79 -17.64 -30.36
C TRP A 79 -20.94 -16.38 -30.37
N ARG A 80 -20.55 -15.93 -31.54
CA ARG A 80 -19.91 -14.64 -31.73
C ARG A 80 -20.89 -13.52 -31.27
N GLY A 81 -20.46 -12.67 -30.34
CA GLY A 81 -21.32 -11.65 -29.75
C GLY A 81 -22.21 -12.17 -28.61
N GLY A 82 -22.14 -13.45 -28.24
CA GLY A 82 -22.79 -13.98 -27.04
C GLY A 82 -22.18 -13.51 -25.75
N GLY A 83 -22.85 -13.81 -24.62
CA GLY A 83 -22.36 -13.44 -23.28
C GLY A 83 -21.22 -14.33 -22.81
N VAL A 84 -20.39 -13.80 -21.89
CA VAL A 84 -19.32 -14.55 -21.25
C VAL A 84 -19.90 -15.52 -20.21
N THR A 85 -19.38 -16.74 -20.15
CA THR A 85 -19.90 -17.79 -19.24
C THR A 85 -19.70 -17.39 -17.76
N PHE A 86 -18.48 -17.02 -17.40
CA PHE A 86 -18.12 -16.52 -16.08
C PHE A 86 -17.74 -15.04 -16.16
N ALA A 87 -18.76 -14.23 -16.44
CA ALA A 87 -18.56 -12.79 -16.65
C ALA A 87 -18.06 -12.12 -15.37
N ALA A 88 -16.94 -11.40 -15.49
CA ALA A 88 -16.48 -10.56 -14.42
C ALA A 88 -17.52 -9.48 -14.10
N ARG A 89 -17.74 -9.20 -12.83
CA ARG A 89 -18.66 -8.16 -12.36
C ARG A 89 -17.88 -7.06 -11.67
N SER A 90 -18.38 -5.84 -11.76
CA SER A 90 -17.85 -4.66 -11.05
C SER A 90 -18.06 -4.74 -9.54
N LYS A 91 -17.94 -5.91 -8.95
CA LYS A 91 -17.92 -6.10 -7.51
C LYS A 91 -16.48 -6.25 -7.09
N SER A 92 -16.06 -5.54 -6.05
CA SER A 92 -14.72 -5.65 -5.52
C SER A 92 -14.25 -7.11 -5.50
N SER A 93 -13.03 -7.36 -5.95
CA SER A 93 -12.35 -8.63 -5.70
C SER A 93 -12.55 -9.01 -4.23
N ASN A 94 -12.73 -10.28 -3.92
CA ASN A 94 -12.87 -10.72 -2.53
C ASN A 94 -11.68 -10.19 -1.72
N PRO A 95 -11.92 -9.34 -0.68
CA PRO A 95 -10.83 -8.76 0.08
C PRO A 95 -10.04 -9.87 0.77
N LYS A 96 -8.73 -9.85 0.62
CA LYS A 96 -7.84 -10.78 1.30
C LYS A 96 -7.62 -10.32 2.75
N LYS A 97 -8.20 -11.05 3.68
CA LYS A 97 -8.06 -10.78 5.12
C LYS A 97 -6.72 -11.32 5.64
N ILE A 98 -6.04 -10.51 6.44
CA ILE A 98 -4.87 -10.90 7.22
C ILE A 98 -5.22 -10.83 8.71
N ASN A 99 -4.73 -11.76 9.50
CA ASN A 99 -4.91 -11.77 10.94
C ASN A 99 -4.11 -10.62 11.59
N LYS A 100 -4.66 -9.99 12.63
CA LYS A 100 -4.00 -8.86 13.33
C LYS A 100 -2.60 -9.21 13.83
N LYS A 101 -2.42 -10.41 14.43
CA LYS A 101 -1.09 -10.88 14.90
C LYS A 101 -0.10 -11.05 13.74
N MET A 102 -0.53 -11.61 12.61
CA MET A 102 0.31 -11.74 11.41
C MET A 102 0.72 -10.36 10.87
N TYR A 103 -0.20 -9.40 10.84
CA TYR A 103 0.09 -8.02 10.45
C TYR A 103 1.18 -7.40 11.32
N LYS A 104 1.04 -7.48 12.66
CA LYS A 104 2.03 -6.94 13.60
C LYS A 104 3.41 -7.57 13.40
N VAL A 105 3.48 -8.90 13.28
CA VAL A 105 4.76 -9.61 13.06
C VAL A 105 5.38 -9.23 11.72
N ALA A 106 4.58 -9.10 10.66
CA ALA A 106 5.07 -8.68 9.34
C ALA A 106 5.63 -7.25 9.36
N MET A 107 4.95 -6.31 10.04
CA MET A 107 5.44 -4.94 10.18
C MET A 107 6.75 -4.88 10.99
N LYS A 108 6.87 -5.63 12.08
CA LYS A 108 8.13 -5.77 12.84
C LYS A 108 9.24 -6.34 11.95
N SER A 109 8.96 -7.36 11.14
CA SER A 109 9.93 -7.94 10.19
C SER A 109 10.39 -6.93 9.16
N ILE A 110 9.48 -6.10 8.61
CA ILE A 110 9.82 -5.02 7.66
C ILE A 110 10.74 -3.99 8.33
N LEU A 111 10.35 -3.47 9.51
CA LEU A 111 11.15 -2.49 10.25
C LEU A 111 12.53 -3.04 10.61
N SER A 112 12.61 -4.31 11.03
CA SER A 112 13.88 -4.98 11.34
C SER A 112 14.77 -5.12 10.10
N SER A 113 14.20 -5.48 8.95
CA SER A 113 14.93 -5.57 7.68
C SER A 113 15.49 -4.22 7.25
N LEU A 114 14.66 -3.17 7.32
CA LEU A 114 15.06 -1.80 6.96
C LEU A 114 16.15 -1.26 7.90
N ALA A 115 16.05 -1.54 9.20
CA ALA A 115 17.04 -1.12 10.18
C ALA A 115 18.39 -1.86 9.97
N LYS A 116 18.37 -3.17 9.72
CA LYS A 116 19.58 -3.97 9.40
C LYS A 116 20.29 -3.46 8.14
N ASN A 117 19.52 -2.95 7.17
CA ASN A 117 20.05 -2.39 5.92
C ASN A 117 20.45 -0.89 6.04
N ASN A 118 20.44 -0.31 7.25
CA ASN A 118 20.75 1.10 7.51
C ASN A 118 19.88 2.09 6.70
N LYS A 119 18.63 1.72 6.40
CA LYS A 119 17.70 2.57 5.65
C LYS A 119 16.83 3.46 6.54
N ILE A 120 16.90 3.28 7.86
CA ILE A 120 16.14 4.06 8.84
C ILE A 120 17.09 5.01 9.58
N SER A 121 16.71 6.27 9.62
CA SER A 121 17.37 7.32 10.41
C SER A 121 16.36 8.04 11.29
N ILE A 122 16.83 8.67 12.35
CA ILE A 122 15.99 9.40 13.29
C ILE A 122 16.20 10.89 13.08
N SER A 123 15.13 11.67 13.12
CA SER A 123 15.19 13.12 13.11
C SER A 123 14.73 13.72 14.44
N GLN A 124 15.38 14.79 14.85
CA GLN A 124 14.95 15.64 15.95
C GLN A 124 14.54 17.01 15.40
N GLY A 125 13.33 17.47 15.78
CA GLY A 125 12.92 18.86 15.60
C GLY A 125 12.72 19.33 14.16
N ILE A 126 12.09 18.51 13.29
CA ILE A 126 11.62 19.00 11.98
C ILE A 126 10.27 19.69 12.19
N GLU A 127 10.29 20.98 12.46
CA GLU A 127 9.10 21.81 12.52
C GLU A 127 9.07 22.78 11.33
N VAL A 128 7.95 22.79 10.61
CA VAL A 128 7.74 23.72 9.49
C VAL A 128 6.69 24.74 9.91
N GLY A 129 7.13 25.97 10.11
CA GLY A 129 6.24 27.08 10.55
C GLY A 129 5.37 27.65 9.44
N THR A 130 5.73 27.44 8.16
CA THR A 130 5.05 28.03 7.01
C THR A 130 4.66 26.98 5.98
N THR A 131 3.71 27.33 5.11
CA THR A 131 3.25 26.47 4.00
C THR A 131 4.19 26.48 2.78
N LYS A 132 5.34 27.18 2.86
CA LYS A 132 6.24 27.37 1.72
C LYS A 132 7.13 26.15 1.48
N THR A 133 7.06 25.60 0.29
CA THR A 133 7.91 24.47 -0.15
C THR A 133 9.41 24.78 -0.09
N LYS A 134 9.80 26.05 -0.33
CA LYS A 134 11.20 26.50 -0.28
C LYS A 134 11.82 26.29 1.11
N GLU A 135 11.07 26.55 2.17
CA GLU A 135 11.56 26.32 3.55
C GLU A 135 11.73 24.83 3.83
N MET A 136 10.76 24.00 3.44
CA MET A 136 10.88 22.55 3.58
C MET A 136 12.10 22.01 2.83
N VAL A 137 12.32 22.41 1.58
CA VAL A 137 13.51 22.02 0.81
C VAL A 137 14.81 22.47 1.49
N SER A 138 14.84 23.66 2.06
CA SER A 138 16.04 24.15 2.77
C SER A 138 16.33 23.35 4.04
N LEU A 139 15.30 22.91 4.77
CA LEU A 139 15.41 22.04 5.94
C LEU A 139 15.92 20.64 5.55
N LEU A 140 15.33 20.06 4.49
CA LEU A 140 15.74 18.74 4.00
C LEU A 140 17.18 18.71 3.49
N LYS A 141 17.62 19.78 2.82
CA LYS A 141 19.03 19.94 2.41
C LYS A 141 19.99 20.03 3.60
N LYS A 142 19.60 20.67 4.71
CA LYS A 142 20.41 20.71 5.94
C LYS A 142 20.60 19.34 6.57
N ILE A 143 19.63 18.44 6.35
CA ILE A 143 19.63 17.06 6.88
C ILE A 143 20.28 16.08 5.89
N ASP A 144 20.66 16.55 4.69
CA ASP A 144 21.13 15.71 3.59
C ASP A 144 20.12 14.61 3.19
N PHE A 145 18.82 15.00 3.16
CA PHE A 145 17.73 14.11 2.81
C PHE A 145 17.10 14.54 1.48
N GLU A 146 17.38 13.80 0.41
CA GLU A 146 16.89 14.13 -0.94
C GLU A 146 15.63 13.37 -1.33
N LYS A 147 15.52 12.10 -0.94
CA LYS A 147 14.40 11.24 -1.30
C LYS A 147 14.08 10.25 -0.18
N GLY A 148 12.81 9.97 0.03
CA GLY A 148 12.40 8.98 1.01
C GLY A 148 11.06 9.26 1.69
N LEU A 149 10.84 8.54 2.77
CA LEU A 149 9.64 8.60 3.59
C LEU A 149 9.94 9.33 4.90
N LEU A 150 9.11 10.32 5.21
CA LEU A 150 9.14 11.04 6.47
C LEU A 150 7.95 10.59 7.33
N ILE A 151 8.21 10.12 8.55
CA ILE A 151 7.19 9.65 9.46
C ILE A 151 7.13 10.58 10.67
N PHE A 152 5.95 11.15 10.89
CA PHE A 152 5.65 12.04 12.01
C PHE A 152 4.55 11.45 12.89
N LYS A 153 4.52 11.87 14.14
CA LYS A 153 3.45 11.51 15.07
C LYS A 153 2.12 12.14 14.66
N GLU A 154 2.14 13.43 14.38
CA GLU A 154 1.00 14.23 13.93
C GLU A 154 1.41 15.08 12.73
N LEU A 155 0.52 15.25 11.79
CA LEU A 155 0.74 16.07 10.59
C LEU A 155 0.04 17.42 10.74
N ASN A 156 0.83 18.49 10.79
CA ASN A 156 0.33 19.84 10.71
C ASN A 156 -0.03 20.22 9.27
N GLU A 157 -1.07 21.02 9.05
CA GLU A 157 -1.46 21.51 7.70
C GLU A 157 -0.29 22.17 6.96
N ASN A 158 0.53 22.96 7.66
CA ASN A 158 1.71 23.60 7.08
C ASN A 158 2.69 22.57 6.52
N LEU A 159 2.96 21.49 7.25
CA LEU A 159 3.85 20.41 6.84
C LEU A 159 3.32 19.68 5.59
N ILE A 160 2.02 19.37 5.55
CA ILE A 160 1.37 18.73 4.41
C ILE A 160 1.46 19.62 3.17
N LEU A 161 1.11 20.89 3.30
CA LEU A 161 1.14 21.83 2.17
C LEU A 161 2.55 22.12 1.67
N ALA A 162 3.53 22.21 2.58
CA ALA A 162 4.92 22.45 2.22
C ALA A 162 5.59 21.23 1.54
N SER A 163 5.18 20.00 1.88
CA SER A 163 5.82 18.77 1.40
C SER A 163 5.18 18.17 0.15
N ARG A 164 3.84 18.28 -0.01
CA ARG A 164 3.08 17.57 -1.06
C ARG A 164 3.54 17.81 -2.50
N ASN A 165 4.16 18.97 -2.78
CA ASN A 165 4.66 19.31 -4.13
C ASN A 165 6.10 18.88 -4.37
N ILE A 166 6.80 18.35 -3.37
CA ILE A 166 8.20 17.93 -3.52
C ILE A 166 8.21 16.51 -4.09
N PRO A 167 8.79 16.29 -5.28
CA PRO A 167 8.90 14.95 -5.84
C PRO A 167 9.82 14.09 -4.98
N ASN A 168 9.59 12.79 -4.99
CA ASN A 168 10.39 11.78 -4.29
C ASN A 168 10.34 11.81 -2.76
N ILE A 169 9.52 12.67 -2.16
CA ILE A 169 9.31 12.72 -0.71
C ILE A 169 7.85 12.41 -0.41
N GLU A 170 7.64 11.45 0.46
CA GLU A 170 6.32 11.10 0.99
C GLU A 170 6.31 11.40 2.49
N VAL A 171 5.27 12.08 2.98
CA VAL A 171 5.10 12.40 4.40
C VAL A 171 3.88 11.67 4.91
N ILE A 172 4.05 10.87 5.95
CA ILE A 172 2.98 10.02 6.50
C ILE A 172 2.91 10.17 8.01
N GLU A 173 1.69 10.17 8.55
CA GLU A 173 1.43 10.01 9.96
C GLU A 173 1.65 8.55 10.39
N ILE A 174 2.15 8.34 11.59
CA ILE A 174 2.42 7.01 12.14
C ILE A 174 1.19 6.09 12.11
N LYS A 175 -0.01 6.62 12.36
CA LYS A 175 -1.28 5.88 12.33
C LYS A 175 -1.67 5.41 10.92
N SER A 176 -1.20 6.11 9.89
CA SER A 176 -1.42 5.81 8.48
C SER A 176 -0.31 4.97 7.86
N LEU A 177 0.65 4.52 8.68
CA LEU A 177 1.80 3.74 8.22
C LEU A 177 1.36 2.43 7.58
N ASN A 178 1.80 2.20 6.35
CA ASN A 178 1.49 1.00 5.58
C ASN A 178 2.76 0.28 5.07
N PRO A 179 2.71 -1.04 4.85
CA PRO A 179 3.86 -1.82 4.43
C PRO A 179 4.40 -1.41 3.04
N ILE A 180 3.53 -0.92 2.16
CA ILE A 180 3.91 -0.54 0.79
C ILE A 180 4.76 0.72 0.82
N SER A 181 4.37 1.77 1.55
CA SER A 181 5.14 3.00 1.67
C SER A 181 6.51 2.75 2.32
N LEU A 182 6.60 1.87 3.33
CA LEU A 182 7.87 1.50 3.95
C LEU A 182 8.85 0.84 2.97
N LEU A 183 8.35 -0.03 2.09
CA LEU A 183 9.21 -0.78 1.16
C LEU A 183 9.47 -0.05 -0.17
N LYS A 184 8.62 0.92 -0.51
CA LYS A 184 8.74 1.74 -1.72
C LYS A 184 9.96 2.67 -1.65
N HIS A 185 10.26 3.18 -0.45
CA HIS A 185 11.31 4.18 -0.25
C HIS A 185 12.64 3.55 0.17
N GLU A 186 13.73 4.10 -0.34
CA GLU A 186 15.08 3.64 -0.01
C GLU A 186 15.54 4.16 1.34
N THR A 187 15.12 5.36 1.72
CA THR A 187 15.47 6.01 2.99
C THR A 187 14.22 6.40 3.75
N ILE A 188 14.26 6.18 5.06
CA ILE A 188 13.13 6.47 5.97
C ILE A 188 13.66 7.33 7.12
N LEU A 189 13.01 8.43 7.35
CA LEU A 189 13.31 9.34 8.45
C LEU A 189 12.13 9.35 9.42
N ILE A 190 12.37 8.94 10.65
CA ILE A 190 11.36 8.83 11.69
C ILE A 190 11.61 9.92 12.73
N SER A 191 10.57 10.69 13.08
CA SER A 191 10.65 11.63 14.21
C SER A 191 10.80 10.88 15.53
N GLU A 192 11.62 11.41 16.44
CA GLU A 192 11.89 10.79 17.75
C GLU A 192 10.60 10.53 18.54
N ASP A 193 9.62 11.44 18.47
CA ASP A 193 8.33 11.33 19.18
C ASP A 193 7.47 10.14 18.73
N CYS A 194 7.78 9.54 17.57
CA CYS A 194 7.03 8.42 17.01
C CYS A 194 7.32 7.08 17.71
N PHE A 195 8.48 6.91 18.35
CA PHE A 195 8.90 5.59 18.82
C PHE A 195 7.99 4.99 19.90
N LYS A 196 7.49 5.79 20.82
CA LYS A 196 6.54 5.32 21.85
C LYS A 196 5.25 4.81 21.22
N GLU A 197 4.74 5.54 20.25
CA GLU A 197 3.49 5.19 19.57
C GLU A 197 3.67 3.97 18.64
N LEU A 198 4.85 3.85 17.99
CA LEU A 198 5.22 2.63 17.24
C LEU A 198 5.24 1.39 18.15
N GLU A 199 5.75 1.53 19.35
CA GLU A 199 5.79 0.45 20.33
C GLU A 199 4.38 0.02 20.75
N GLU A 200 3.50 0.97 21.04
CA GLU A 200 2.10 0.71 21.38
C GLU A 200 1.31 0.05 20.24
N LEU A 201 1.51 0.51 19.00
CA LEU A 201 0.79 -0.01 17.82
C LEU A 201 1.16 -1.46 17.50
N TYR A 202 2.43 -1.82 17.65
CA TYR A 202 2.92 -3.14 17.24
C TYR A 202 3.28 -4.07 18.40
N SER A 203 3.17 -3.62 19.60
CA SER A 203 3.34 -4.43 20.85
C SER A 203 2.47 -5.69 20.91
#